data_23d8f4bbe2068b83c99c121c8a9b2935
#
_entry.id   23d8f4bbe2068b83c99c121c8a9b2935
#
_cell.length_a   1.000
_cell.length_b   1.000
_cell.length_c   1.000
_cell.angle_alpha   90.00
_cell.angle_beta   90.00
_cell.angle_gamma   90.00
#
_symmetry.space_group_name_H-M   'P 1'
#
loop_
_entity.id
_entity.type
_entity.pdbx_description
1 polymer ?
#
loop_
_entity_poly.entity_id
_entity_poly.type
_entity_poly.pdbx_seq_one_letter_code
_entity_poly.pdbx_strand_id
1 'polypeptide(L)'
;GEALSLFERDEKQSLLTNSMINNYVKSGVVDHPVHKKYSKEHLSKLMMVGLLKQVLSIQDIAVLFSGDEDAEQLYKDFAAAQSGALHETAAGVHPESDAAALRAAALKLAAEATARQAVAQRILMALSDEKKAKK
;
A
#
# COMPACT_ATOMS: atom_id res chain seq x y z
N GLY A 1 -3.28 18.55 2.84
CA GLY A 1 -3.35 18.72 4.29
C GLY A 1 -2.16 18.10 5.00
N GLU A 2 -2.13 18.22 6.28
CA GLU A 2 -1.01 17.73 7.10
C GLU A 2 -0.78 16.23 6.96
N ALA A 3 -1.84 15.44 6.87
CA ALA A 3 -1.74 13.99 6.71
C ALA A 3 -1.07 13.64 5.37
N LEU A 4 -1.41 14.34 4.31
CA LEU A 4 -0.83 14.12 3.00
C LEU A 4 0.65 14.48 2.98
N SER A 5 1.03 15.58 3.64
CA SER A 5 2.41 16.01 3.71
C SER A 5 3.29 15.05 4.52
N LEU A 6 2.74 14.39 5.55
CA LEU A 6 3.45 13.36 6.30
C LEU A 6 3.72 12.12 5.43
N PHE A 7 2.74 11.69 4.64
CA PHE A 7 2.92 10.57 3.71
C PHE A 7 3.94 10.90 2.63
N GLU A 8 3.90 12.11 2.10
CA GLU A 8 4.86 12.56 1.09
C GLU A 8 6.29 12.55 1.64
N ARG A 9 6.48 12.97 2.88
CA ARG A 9 7.78 12.97 3.52
C ARG A 9 8.34 11.56 3.68
N ASP A 10 7.51 10.64 4.14
CA ASP A 10 7.88 9.23 4.29
C ASP A 10 8.21 8.60 2.94
N GLU A 11 7.45 8.92 1.92
CA GLU A 11 7.69 8.44 0.56
C GLU A 11 9.03 8.92 0.03
N LYS A 12 9.36 10.19 0.22
CA LYS A 12 10.66 10.73 -0.20
C LYS A 12 11.82 10.04 0.50
N GLN A 13 11.66 9.69 1.76
CA GLN A 13 12.71 9.01 2.52
C GLN A 13 12.82 7.54 2.18
N SER A 14 11.72 6.87 1.88
CA SER A 14 11.69 5.41 1.70
C SER A 14 11.59 4.95 0.25
N LEU A 15 10.99 5.75 -0.65
CA LEU A 15 10.73 5.36 -2.04
C LEU A 15 11.74 5.88 -3.05
N LEU A 16 12.36 7.01 -2.75
CA LEU A 16 13.16 7.70 -3.76
C LEU A 16 14.65 7.30 -3.76
N THR A 17 15.02 6.24 -3.06
CA THR A 17 16.38 5.70 -3.21
C THR A 17 16.44 4.90 -4.51
N ASN A 18 17.52 5.11 -5.28
CA ASN A 18 17.70 4.40 -6.55
C ASN A 18 17.71 2.88 -6.37
N SER A 19 18.30 2.40 -5.27
CA SER A 19 18.37 0.95 -5.03
C SER A 19 16.99 0.33 -4.80
N MET A 20 16.10 1.05 -4.11
CA MET A 20 14.73 0.58 -3.88
C MET A 20 13.93 0.53 -5.19
N ILE A 21 14.02 1.59 -6.00
CA ILE A 21 13.34 1.65 -7.29
C ILE A 21 13.85 0.52 -8.19
N ASN A 22 15.15 0.31 -8.24
CA ASN A 22 15.75 -0.77 -9.03
C ASN A 22 15.26 -2.15 -8.55
N ASN A 23 15.13 -2.33 -7.24
CA ASN A 23 14.63 -3.57 -6.67
C ASN A 23 13.17 -3.83 -7.10
N TYR A 24 12.34 -2.81 -7.08
CA TYR A 24 10.94 -2.93 -7.49
C TYR A 24 10.81 -3.25 -8.99
N VAL A 25 11.66 -2.66 -9.81
CA VAL A 25 11.71 -2.95 -11.24
C VAL A 25 12.16 -4.40 -11.47
N LYS A 26 13.22 -4.84 -10.79
CA LYS A 26 13.71 -6.22 -10.88
C LYS A 26 12.67 -7.25 -10.44
N SER A 27 11.88 -6.91 -9.42
CA SER A 27 10.84 -7.79 -8.89
C SER A 27 9.59 -7.83 -9.77
N GLY A 28 9.53 -6.99 -10.80
CA GLY A 28 8.38 -6.96 -11.72
C GLY A 28 7.17 -6.22 -11.20
N VAL A 29 7.26 -5.54 -10.04
CA VAL A 29 6.12 -4.76 -9.51
C VAL A 29 5.99 -3.41 -10.18
N VAL A 30 7.07 -2.89 -10.75
CA VAL A 30 7.08 -1.66 -11.52
C VAL A 30 7.77 -1.94 -12.85
N ASP A 31 7.20 -1.50 -13.95
CA ASP A 31 7.80 -1.68 -15.28
C ASP A 31 9.08 -0.88 -15.42
N HIS A 32 9.93 -1.33 -16.33
CA HIS A 32 11.15 -0.59 -16.66
C HIS A 32 10.81 0.79 -17.21
N PRO A 33 11.59 1.83 -16.87
CA PRO A 33 11.36 3.15 -17.45
C PRO A 33 11.65 3.14 -18.95
N VAL A 34 10.85 3.90 -19.70
CA VAL A 34 11.04 4.04 -21.15
C VAL A 34 11.97 5.22 -21.38
N HIS A 35 13.08 4.97 -22.09
CA HIS A 35 14.11 5.98 -22.35
C HIS A 35 14.59 6.67 -21.05
N LYS A 36 14.74 5.89 -19.97
CA LYS A 36 15.16 6.35 -18.64
C LYS A 36 14.18 7.33 -17.99
N LYS A 37 12.94 7.40 -18.50
CA LYS A 37 11.89 8.26 -17.94
C LYS A 37 10.77 7.42 -17.35
N TYR A 38 10.29 7.85 -16.19
CA TYR A 38 9.15 7.23 -15.51
C TYR A 38 7.87 7.98 -15.90
N SER A 39 6.87 7.22 -16.34
CA SER A 39 5.56 7.75 -16.67
C SER A 39 4.75 7.99 -15.39
N LYS A 40 3.59 8.60 -15.55
CA LYS A 40 2.61 8.74 -14.47
C LYS A 40 2.23 7.39 -13.88
N GLU A 41 2.12 6.36 -14.74
CA GLU A 41 1.80 4.99 -14.30
C GLU A 41 2.89 4.41 -13.42
N HIS A 42 4.16 4.61 -13.77
CA HIS A 42 5.29 4.18 -12.94
C HIS A 42 5.24 4.85 -11.58
N LEU A 43 4.99 6.15 -11.53
CA LEU A 43 4.95 6.91 -10.28
C LEU A 43 3.79 6.46 -9.40
N SER A 44 2.62 6.21 -9.99
CA SER A 44 1.45 5.71 -9.24
C SER A 44 1.76 4.36 -8.59
N LYS A 45 2.39 3.45 -9.32
CA LYS A 45 2.79 2.14 -8.78
C LYS A 45 3.84 2.28 -7.69
N LEU A 46 4.82 3.16 -7.88
CA LEU A 46 5.85 3.40 -6.84
C LEU A 46 5.23 3.91 -5.56
N MET A 47 4.27 4.82 -5.65
CA MET A 47 3.56 5.33 -4.47
C MET A 47 2.80 4.22 -3.76
N MET A 48 2.06 3.41 -4.51
CA MET A 48 1.32 2.29 -3.94
C MET A 48 2.25 1.29 -3.25
N VAL A 49 3.36 0.92 -3.91
CA VAL A 49 4.33 -0.01 -3.34
C VAL A 49 4.90 0.52 -2.03
N GLY A 50 5.21 1.82 -1.99
CA GLY A 50 5.77 2.42 -0.78
C GLY A 50 4.88 2.34 0.44
N LEU A 51 3.57 2.41 0.24
CA LEU A 51 2.60 2.26 1.32
C LEU A 51 2.28 0.79 1.59
N LEU A 52 2.10 -0.01 0.54
CA LEU A 52 1.74 -1.42 0.66
C LEU A 52 2.85 -2.27 1.29
N LYS A 53 4.11 -1.90 1.10
CA LYS A 53 5.23 -2.67 1.68
C LYS A 53 5.21 -2.71 3.21
N GLN A 54 4.44 -1.83 3.84
CA GLN A 54 4.27 -1.83 5.29
C GLN A 54 3.47 -3.05 5.77
N VAL A 55 2.63 -3.61 4.91
CA VAL A 55 1.74 -4.72 5.26
C VAL A 55 1.89 -5.94 4.37
N LEU A 56 2.56 -5.81 3.22
CA LEU A 56 2.71 -6.90 2.25
C LEU A 56 4.19 -7.07 1.86
N SER A 57 4.57 -8.31 1.57
CA SER A 57 5.88 -8.58 0.98
C SER A 57 5.89 -8.13 -0.48
N ILE A 58 7.07 -8.01 -1.06
CA ILE A 58 7.20 -7.64 -2.47
C ILE A 58 6.56 -8.69 -3.38
N GLN A 59 6.63 -9.97 -2.99
CA GLN A 59 5.98 -11.06 -3.71
C GLN A 59 4.47 -10.93 -3.69
N ASP A 60 3.90 -10.57 -2.53
CA ASP A 60 2.46 -10.32 -2.41
C ASP A 60 2.02 -9.14 -3.28
N ILE A 61 2.81 -8.08 -3.31
CA ILE A 61 2.52 -6.91 -4.13
C ILE A 61 2.57 -7.29 -5.62
N ALA A 62 3.53 -8.13 -6.02
CA ALA A 62 3.61 -8.61 -7.39
C ALA A 62 2.34 -9.36 -7.79
N VAL A 63 1.82 -10.21 -6.91
CA VAL A 63 0.55 -10.92 -7.14
C VAL A 63 -0.60 -9.93 -7.26
N LEU A 64 -0.65 -8.95 -6.37
CA LEU A 64 -1.69 -7.91 -6.37
C LEU A 64 -1.73 -7.15 -7.70
N PHE A 65 -0.56 -6.86 -8.27
CA PHE A 65 -0.44 -6.09 -9.51
C PHE A 65 -0.50 -6.95 -10.78
N SER A 66 -0.63 -8.26 -10.64
CA SER A 66 -0.59 -9.18 -11.78
C SER A 66 -1.90 -9.31 -12.55
N GLY A 67 -2.95 -8.64 -12.12
CA GLY A 67 -4.25 -8.68 -12.79
C GLY A 67 -4.27 -7.83 -14.06
N ASP A 68 -5.43 -7.81 -14.72
CA ASP A 68 -5.63 -7.10 -15.97
C ASP A 68 -6.02 -5.62 -15.81
N GLU A 69 -6.23 -5.18 -14.57
CA GLU A 69 -6.57 -3.79 -14.29
C GLU A 69 -5.39 -2.88 -14.65
N ASP A 70 -5.69 -1.73 -15.26
CA ASP A 70 -4.64 -0.77 -15.57
C ASP A 70 -4.20 -0.02 -14.29
N ALA A 71 -3.04 0.60 -14.37
CA ALA A 71 -2.43 1.29 -13.23
C ALA A 71 -3.29 2.44 -12.72
N GLU A 72 -4.00 3.13 -13.59
CA GLU A 72 -4.87 4.23 -13.21
C GLU A 72 -6.04 3.74 -12.36
N GLN A 73 -6.67 2.63 -12.76
CA GLN A 73 -7.79 2.06 -12.02
C GLN A 73 -7.32 1.50 -10.68
N LEU A 74 -6.18 0.82 -10.65
CA LEU A 74 -5.58 0.33 -9.40
C LEU A 74 -5.33 1.47 -8.43
N TYR A 75 -4.77 2.57 -8.93
CA TYR A 75 -4.49 3.73 -8.09
C TYR A 75 -5.77 4.37 -7.55
N LYS A 76 -6.80 4.50 -8.39
CA LYS A 76 -8.10 5.03 -7.95
C LYS A 76 -8.72 4.19 -6.87
N ASP A 77 -8.69 2.87 -7.03
CA ASP A 77 -9.24 1.94 -6.04
C ASP A 77 -8.45 2.01 -4.73
N PHE A 78 -7.12 2.05 -4.83
CA PHE A 78 -6.24 2.19 -3.68
C PHE A 78 -6.52 3.49 -2.93
N ALA A 79 -6.55 4.61 -3.65
CA ALA A 79 -6.76 5.93 -3.05
C ALA A 79 -8.15 6.02 -2.39
N ALA A 80 -9.18 5.49 -3.03
CA ALA A 80 -10.54 5.51 -2.49
C ALA A 80 -10.63 4.68 -1.20
N ALA A 81 -10.03 3.48 -1.20
CA ALA A 81 -10.03 2.62 -0.02
C ALA A 81 -9.28 3.27 1.14
N GLN A 82 -8.09 3.82 0.86
CA GLN A 82 -7.27 4.45 1.90
C GLN A 82 -7.91 5.72 2.45
N SER A 83 -8.39 6.58 1.56
CA SER A 83 -9.06 7.82 1.96
C SER A 83 -10.33 7.55 2.76
N GLY A 84 -11.14 6.60 2.32
CA GLY A 84 -12.35 6.19 3.03
C GLY A 84 -12.07 5.67 4.41
N ALA A 85 -11.07 4.79 4.54
CA ALA A 85 -10.68 4.22 5.83
C ALA A 85 -10.13 5.29 6.78
N LEU A 86 -9.28 6.19 6.28
CA LEU A 86 -8.74 7.29 7.09
C LEU A 86 -9.86 8.22 7.58
N HIS A 87 -10.79 8.56 6.70
CA HIS A 87 -11.91 9.43 7.06
C HIS A 87 -12.79 8.78 8.13
N GLU A 88 -13.15 7.54 7.95
CA GLU A 88 -13.98 6.78 8.87
C GLU A 88 -13.30 6.62 10.24
N THR A 89 -12.03 6.22 10.26
CA THR A 89 -11.31 6.00 11.52
C THR A 89 -11.05 7.31 12.25
N ALA A 90 -10.67 8.37 11.52
CA ALA A 90 -10.42 9.69 12.15
C ALA A 90 -11.68 10.27 12.77
N ALA A 91 -12.84 10.06 12.14
CA ALA A 91 -14.13 10.54 12.67
C ALA A 91 -14.47 9.89 14.02
N GLY A 92 -13.98 8.68 14.28
CA GLY A 92 -14.21 7.97 15.54
C GLY A 92 -13.25 8.33 16.66
N VAL A 93 -12.24 9.16 16.39
CA VAL A 93 -11.24 9.54 17.40
C VAL A 93 -11.57 10.93 17.93
N HIS A 94 -11.63 11.04 19.26
CA HIS A 94 -11.93 12.30 19.95
C HIS A 94 -10.67 12.77 20.68
N PRO A 95 -9.93 13.77 20.12
CA PRO A 95 -8.63 14.18 20.68
C PRO A 95 -8.71 14.72 22.10
N GLU A 96 -9.89 15.21 22.51
CA GLU A 96 -10.14 15.74 23.86
C GLU A 96 -10.32 14.64 24.91
N SER A 97 -10.37 13.38 24.50
CA SER A 97 -10.50 12.24 25.41
C SER A 97 -9.25 12.10 26.28
N ASP A 98 -9.38 11.43 27.42
CA ASP A 98 -8.23 11.18 28.28
C ASP A 98 -7.25 10.18 27.66
N ALA A 99 -6.06 10.09 28.25
CA ALA A 99 -4.99 9.25 27.72
C ALA A 99 -5.38 7.76 27.66
N ALA A 100 -6.15 7.29 28.63
CA ALA A 100 -6.59 5.89 28.66
C ALA A 100 -7.54 5.59 27.49
N ALA A 101 -8.47 6.49 27.20
CA ALA A 101 -9.40 6.34 26.09
C ALA A 101 -8.67 6.40 24.74
N LEU A 102 -7.68 7.28 24.61
CA LEU A 102 -6.87 7.38 23.40
C LEU A 102 -6.02 6.13 23.18
N ARG A 103 -5.44 5.57 24.26
CA ARG A 103 -4.71 4.31 24.15
C ARG A 103 -5.61 3.15 23.73
N ALA A 104 -6.83 3.11 24.28
CA ALA A 104 -7.81 2.08 23.90
C ALA A 104 -8.19 2.20 22.41
N ALA A 105 -8.40 3.42 21.92
CA ALA A 105 -8.68 3.67 20.51
C ALA A 105 -7.50 3.22 19.62
N ALA A 106 -6.29 3.55 20.01
CA ALA A 106 -5.09 3.14 19.26
C ALA A 106 -4.94 1.62 19.23
N LEU A 107 -5.19 0.95 20.36
CA LEU A 107 -5.13 -0.52 20.42
C LEU A 107 -6.15 -1.16 19.48
N LYS A 108 -7.36 -0.65 19.49
CA LYS A 108 -8.44 -1.16 18.63
C LYS A 108 -8.05 -1.03 17.15
N LEU A 109 -7.59 0.15 16.74
CA LEU A 109 -7.18 0.41 15.35
C LEU A 109 -6.01 -0.47 14.94
N ALA A 110 -5.02 -0.61 15.80
CA ALA A 110 -3.86 -1.45 15.51
C ALA A 110 -4.25 -2.93 15.39
N ALA A 111 -5.13 -3.41 16.28
CA ALA A 111 -5.62 -4.78 16.22
C ALA A 111 -6.42 -5.04 14.93
N GLU A 112 -7.28 -4.09 14.55
CA GLU A 112 -8.02 -4.20 13.30
C GLU A 112 -7.09 -4.22 12.09
N ALA A 113 -6.03 -3.42 12.13
CA ALA A 113 -5.05 -3.38 11.05
C ALA A 113 -4.35 -4.73 10.86
N THR A 114 -3.96 -5.41 11.96
CA THR A 114 -3.32 -6.72 11.87
C THR A 114 -4.26 -7.77 11.28
N ALA A 115 -5.55 -7.70 11.63
CA ALA A 115 -6.55 -8.62 11.09
C ALA A 115 -6.75 -8.42 9.59
N ARG A 116 -6.85 -7.16 9.15
CA ARG A 116 -7.01 -6.83 7.73
C ARG A 116 -5.80 -7.28 6.92
N GLN A 117 -4.61 -7.05 7.46
CA GLN A 117 -3.36 -7.52 6.84
C GLN A 117 -3.35 -9.03 6.66
N ALA A 118 -3.72 -9.78 7.70
CA ALA A 118 -3.73 -11.24 7.65
C ALA A 118 -4.68 -11.76 6.56
N VAL A 119 -5.85 -11.16 6.44
CA VAL A 119 -6.82 -11.57 5.42
C VAL A 119 -6.31 -11.24 4.02
N ALA A 120 -5.76 -10.04 3.83
CA ALA A 120 -5.20 -9.65 2.53
C ALA A 120 -4.09 -10.62 2.10
N GLN A 121 -3.19 -10.97 3.03
CA GLN A 121 -2.10 -11.90 2.76
C GLN A 121 -2.61 -13.29 2.37
N ARG A 122 -3.65 -13.77 3.03
CA ARG A 122 -4.26 -15.07 2.72
C ARG A 122 -4.89 -15.09 1.33
N ILE A 123 -5.56 -14.00 0.95
CA ILE A 123 -6.14 -13.87 -0.39
C ILE A 123 -5.05 -13.94 -1.45
N LEU A 124 -3.96 -13.20 -1.25
CA LEU A 124 -2.85 -13.16 -2.20
C LEU A 124 -2.14 -14.51 -2.28
N MET A 125 -1.98 -15.19 -1.15
CA MET A 125 -1.41 -16.54 -1.11
C MET A 125 -2.27 -17.52 -1.90
N ALA A 126 -3.59 -17.46 -1.74
CA ALA A 126 -4.51 -18.33 -2.48
C ALA A 126 -4.43 -18.07 -3.99
N LEU A 127 -4.33 -16.80 -4.40
CA LEU A 127 -4.16 -16.44 -5.80
C LEU A 127 -2.85 -16.95 -6.37
N SER A 128 -1.78 -16.84 -5.60
CA SER A 128 -0.46 -17.34 -5.99
C SER A 128 -0.45 -18.85 -6.16
N ASP A 129 -1.08 -19.58 -5.22
CA ASP A 129 -1.17 -21.05 -5.27
C ASP A 129 -2.00 -21.52 -6.46
N GLU A 130 -3.10 -20.84 -6.76
CA GLU A 130 -3.94 -21.13 -7.91
C GLU A 130 -3.15 -20.97 -9.22
N LYS A 131 -2.36 -19.92 -9.33
CA LYS A 131 -1.52 -19.67 -10.49
C LYS A 131 -0.47 -20.76 -10.66
N LYS A 132 0.13 -21.25 -9.57
CA LYS A 132 1.09 -22.36 -9.60
C LYS A 132 0.41 -23.68 -10.01
N ALA A 133 -0.80 -23.92 -9.57
CA ALA A 133 -1.54 -25.13 -9.90
C ALA A 133 -1.90 -25.22 -11.39
N LYS A 134 -2.07 -24.08 -12.07
CA LYS A 134 -2.36 -24.01 -13.51
C LYS A 134 -1.16 -24.21 -14.41
N LYS A 135 0.03 -24.22 -13.86
CA LYS A 135 1.23 -24.56 -14.58
C LYS A 135 1.46 -26.08 -14.54
#